data_f080299d7b970e7fb43b0ce02a58a5c0
#
_entry.id   f080299d7b970e7fb43b0ce02a58a5c0
#
_cell.length_a   1.000
_cell.length_b   1.000
_cell.length_c   1.000
_cell.angle_alpha   90.00
_cell.angle_beta   90.00
_cell.angle_gamma   90.00
#
_symmetry.space_group_name_H-M   'P 1'
#
loop_
_entity.id
_entity.type
_entity.pdbx_description
1 polymer ?
#
loop_
_entity_poly.entity_id
_entity_poly.type
_entity_poly.pdbx_seq_one_letter_code
_entity_poly.pdbx_strand_id
1 'polypeptide(L)'
;MKICIVWCLLMVSVEMKLRPEVIIAWENYHIPHFDECVQEAGVDPMIPRLMFREINFPDEEDFHCYLRCIFKHNGWLTEDEDDIDSVAILQALHVKPDLLQFCGELVASEPEICRKAYLTVKCAVDDQLSSMRR
;
A
#
# COMPACT_ATOMS: atom_id res chain seq x y z
N MET A 1 36.67 29.29 0.94
CA MET A 1 35.82 29.07 -0.22
C MET A 1 35.73 27.62 -0.67
N LYS A 2 36.80 26.84 -0.56
CA LYS A 2 36.76 25.42 -0.94
C LYS A 2 35.99 24.51 0.05
N ILE A 3 35.76 24.98 1.27
CA ILE A 3 35.10 24.23 2.34
C ILE A 3 33.58 24.13 2.09
N CYS A 4 32.95 25.14 1.48
CA CYS A 4 31.50 25.14 1.19
C CYS A 4 31.10 24.12 0.12
N ILE A 5 31.99 23.80 -0.82
CA ILE A 5 31.71 22.85 -1.90
C ILE A 5 31.72 21.42 -1.38
N VAL A 6 32.58 21.12 -0.41
CA VAL A 6 32.68 19.79 0.20
C VAL A 6 31.46 19.49 1.07
N TRP A 7 30.88 20.49 1.72
CA TRP A 7 29.66 20.33 2.54
C TRP A 7 28.42 20.05 1.68
N CYS A 8 28.32 20.64 0.48
CA CYS A 8 27.20 20.37 -0.43
C CYS A 8 27.21 18.96 -0.97
N LEU A 9 28.40 18.33 -1.08
CA LEU A 9 28.53 16.95 -1.57
C LEU A 9 28.21 15.90 -0.50
N LEU A 10 28.10 16.30 0.77
CA LEU A 10 27.78 15.42 1.88
C LEU A 10 26.29 15.41 2.22
N MET A 11 25.47 16.15 1.50
CA MET A 11 24.00 16.04 1.62
C MET A 11 23.53 14.77 0.93
N VAL A 12 23.77 13.64 1.59
CA VAL A 12 23.19 12.37 1.18
C VAL A 12 21.69 12.45 1.46
N SER A 13 20.89 12.58 0.41
CA SER A 13 19.43 12.46 0.54
C SER A 13 19.11 11.03 0.99
N VAL A 14 18.67 10.89 2.24
CA VAL A 14 18.20 9.60 2.73
C VAL A 14 16.84 9.32 2.09
N GLU A 15 16.84 8.51 1.03
CA GLU A 15 15.59 8.05 0.43
C GLU A 15 14.93 7.06 1.39
N MET A 16 13.66 7.35 1.76
CA MET A 16 12.87 6.44 2.55
C MET A 16 12.33 5.34 1.64
N LYS A 17 12.69 4.09 1.95
CA LYS A 17 12.23 2.91 1.22
C LYS A 17 11.65 1.90 2.21
N LEU A 18 10.68 1.13 1.75
CA LEU A 18 10.19 -0.01 2.52
C LEU A 18 11.29 -1.07 2.61
N ARG A 19 11.30 -1.82 3.71
CA ARG A 19 12.24 -2.92 3.88
C ARG A 19 12.00 -3.99 2.81
N PRO A 20 13.05 -4.60 2.23
CA PRO A 20 12.88 -5.60 1.17
C PRO A 20 11.97 -6.77 1.56
N GLU A 21 12.04 -7.25 2.80
CA GLU A 21 11.20 -8.34 3.28
C GLU A 21 9.71 -7.96 3.33
N VAL A 22 9.38 -6.70 3.62
CA VAL A 22 8.00 -6.18 3.59
C VAL A 22 7.51 -6.11 2.15
N ILE A 23 8.34 -5.59 1.24
CA ILE A 23 8.00 -5.49 -0.18
C ILE A 23 7.67 -6.88 -0.74
N ILE A 24 8.54 -7.87 -0.49
CA ILE A 24 8.35 -9.23 -0.98
C ILE A 24 7.07 -9.83 -0.43
N ALA A 25 6.82 -9.68 0.87
CA ALA A 25 5.62 -10.20 1.51
C ALA A 25 4.34 -9.62 0.89
N TRP A 26 4.32 -8.30 0.67
CA TRP A 26 3.15 -7.63 0.11
C TRP A 26 2.99 -7.88 -1.39
N GLU A 27 4.09 -7.95 -2.15
CA GLU A 27 4.05 -8.29 -3.57
C GLU A 27 3.46 -9.68 -3.81
N ASN A 28 3.71 -10.63 -2.91
CA ASN A 28 3.17 -11.97 -3.03
C ASN A 28 1.63 -12.02 -3.03
N TYR A 29 0.97 -10.99 -2.52
CA TYR A 29 -0.49 -10.92 -2.49
C TYR A 29 -1.10 -10.24 -3.71
N HIS A 30 -0.34 -9.42 -4.46
CA HIS A 30 -0.91 -8.79 -5.64
C HIS A 30 -0.35 -9.32 -6.97
N ILE A 31 0.90 -9.77 -7.01
CA ILE A 31 1.52 -10.28 -8.25
C ILE A 31 0.71 -11.41 -8.89
N PRO A 32 0.19 -12.42 -8.14
CA PRO A 32 -0.62 -13.48 -8.75
C PRO A 32 -1.89 -12.99 -9.45
N HIS A 33 -2.41 -11.83 -9.10
CA HIS A 33 -3.63 -11.25 -9.65
C HIS A 33 -3.37 -9.98 -10.47
N PHE A 34 -2.10 -9.69 -10.73
CA PHE A 34 -1.68 -8.43 -11.36
C PHE A 34 -2.34 -8.21 -12.71
N ASP A 35 -2.20 -9.16 -13.64
CA ASP A 35 -2.70 -8.99 -15.01
C ASP A 35 -4.22 -8.82 -15.04
N GLU A 36 -4.94 -9.64 -14.28
CA GLU A 36 -6.39 -9.60 -14.20
C GLU A 36 -6.87 -8.25 -13.62
N CYS A 37 -6.27 -7.81 -12.53
CA CYS A 37 -6.68 -6.59 -11.86
C CYS A 37 -6.27 -5.31 -12.63
N VAL A 38 -5.13 -5.33 -13.32
CA VAL A 38 -4.75 -4.25 -14.24
C VAL A 38 -5.79 -4.11 -15.35
N GLN A 39 -6.21 -5.22 -15.94
CA GLN A 39 -7.18 -5.22 -17.01
C GLN A 39 -8.55 -4.76 -16.53
N GLU A 40 -9.01 -5.26 -15.39
CA GLU A 40 -10.31 -4.88 -14.81
C GLU A 40 -10.38 -3.41 -14.46
N ALA A 41 -9.32 -2.87 -13.84
CA ALA A 41 -9.30 -1.48 -13.38
C ALA A 41 -8.95 -0.48 -14.47
N GLY A 42 -8.29 -0.91 -15.55
CA GLY A 42 -7.81 -0.02 -16.60
C GLY A 42 -6.66 0.88 -16.16
N VAL A 43 -5.90 0.47 -15.16
CA VAL A 43 -4.77 1.25 -14.63
C VAL A 43 -3.52 1.04 -15.48
N ASP A 44 -2.64 2.05 -15.54
CA ASP A 44 -1.30 1.89 -16.12
C ASP A 44 -0.55 0.82 -15.34
N PRO A 45 -0.13 -0.30 -15.97
CA PRO A 45 0.48 -1.42 -15.26
C PRO A 45 1.76 -1.07 -14.51
N MET A 46 2.48 -0.03 -14.91
CA MET A 46 3.70 0.39 -14.22
C MET A 46 3.43 0.96 -12.83
N ILE A 47 2.23 1.51 -12.61
CA ILE A 47 1.87 2.10 -11.32
C ILE A 47 1.78 1.01 -10.23
N PRO A 48 0.92 -0.01 -10.35
CA PRO A 48 0.90 -1.05 -9.32
C PRO A 48 2.16 -1.91 -9.30
N ARG A 49 2.83 -2.09 -10.43
CA ARG A 49 4.06 -2.88 -10.49
C ARG A 49 5.15 -2.32 -9.57
N LEU A 50 5.27 -0.99 -9.50
CA LEU A 50 6.33 -0.31 -8.77
C LEU A 50 5.85 0.38 -7.49
N MET A 51 4.57 0.22 -7.13
CA MET A 51 3.96 0.97 -6.02
C MET A 51 4.72 0.86 -4.70
N PHE A 52 5.17 -0.32 -4.33
CA PHE A 52 5.91 -0.52 -3.07
C PHE A 52 7.38 -0.14 -3.17
N ARG A 53 8.00 -0.38 -4.33
CA ARG A 53 9.42 -0.08 -4.54
C ARG A 53 9.68 1.41 -4.64
N GLU A 54 8.77 2.15 -5.27
CA GLU A 54 8.89 3.59 -5.45
C GLU A 54 8.05 4.39 -4.46
N ILE A 55 7.27 3.71 -3.60
CA ILE A 55 6.33 4.34 -2.67
C ILE A 55 5.45 5.34 -3.44
N ASN A 56 4.84 4.85 -4.51
CA ASN A 56 3.98 5.65 -5.38
C ASN A 56 2.55 5.13 -5.33
N PHE A 57 1.69 5.89 -4.64
CA PHE A 57 0.29 5.55 -4.41
C PHE A 57 -0.58 6.73 -4.88
N PRO A 58 -0.77 6.88 -6.22
CA PRO A 58 -1.54 8.02 -6.73
C PRO A 58 -3.00 7.95 -6.31
N ASP A 59 -3.57 9.11 -5.96
CA ASP A 59 -4.96 9.22 -5.58
C ASP A 59 -5.84 9.31 -6.84
N GLU A 60 -5.93 8.19 -7.56
CA GLU A 60 -6.66 8.05 -8.82
C GLU A 60 -7.60 6.87 -8.76
N GLU A 61 -8.79 7.00 -9.34
CA GLU A 61 -9.86 6.01 -9.25
C GLU A 61 -9.45 4.65 -9.83
N ASP A 62 -8.76 4.62 -10.96
CA ASP A 62 -8.32 3.38 -11.58
C ASP A 62 -7.35 2.60 -10.67
N PHE A 63 -6.43 3.30 -10.03
CA PHE A 63 -5.51 2.68 -9.07
C PHE A 63 -6.25 2.23 -7.80
N HIS A 64 -7.21 3.02 -7.30
CA HIS A 64 -8.05 2.61 -6.17
C HIS A 64 -8.76 1.28 -6.48
N CYS A 65 -9.34 1.17 -7.67
CA CYS A 65 -10.08 -0.03 -8.04
C CYS A 65 -9.18 -1.21 -8.38
N TYR A 66 -7.94 -0.98 -8.79
CA TYR A 66 -6.93 -2.03 -8.84
C TYR A 66 -6.74 -2.67 -7.45
N LEU A 67 -6.58 -1.86 -6.43
CA LEU A 67 -6.40 -2.36 -5.06
C LEU A 67 -7.64 -3.09 -4.53
N ARG A 68 -8.84 -2.58 -4.85
CA ARG A 68 -10.07 -3.30 -4.51
C ARG A 68 -10.10 -4.68 -5.17
N CYS A 69 -9.71 -4.77 -6.43
CA CYS A 69 -9.64 -6.04 -7.16
C CYS A 69 -8.68 -7.02 -6.45
N ILE A 70 -7.51 -6.55 -6.02
CA ILE A 70 -6.56 -7.35 -5.25
C ILE A 70 -7.18 -7.81 -3.93
N PHE A 71 -7.85 -6.94 -3.20
CA PHE A 71 -8.52 -7.30 -1.95
C PHE A 71 -9.58 -8.38 -2.18
N LYS A 72 -10.37 -8.25 -3.24
CA LYS A 72 -11.38 -9.24 -3.59
C LYS A 72 -10.77 -10.62 -3.83
N HIS A 73 -9.72 -10.68 -4.64
CA HIS A 73 -9.07 -11.95 -4.98
C HIS A 73 -8.39 -12.62 -3.79
N ASN A 74 -7.98 -11.85 -2.80
CA ASN A 74 -7.38 -12.38 -1.57
C ASN A 74 -8.42 -12.74 -0.49
N GLY A 75 -9.70 -12.47 -0.74
CA GLY A 75 -10.75 -12.71 0.25
C GLY A 75 -10.75 -11.70 1.39
N TRP A 76 -10.32 -10.48 1.12
CA TRP A 76 -10.19 -9.41 2.11
C TRP A 76 -11.36 -8.44 2.12
N LEU A 77 -12.37 -8.69 1.31
CA LEU A 77 -13.63 -7.96 1.34
C LEU A 77 -14.69 -8.79 2.05
N THR A 78 -15.68 -8.12 2.63
CA THR A 78 -16.86 -8.80 3.18
C THR A 78 -17.63 -9.50 2.07
N GLU A 79 -18.55 -10.39 2.44
CA GLU A 79 -19.32 -11.18 1.48
C GLU A 79 -20.05 -10.30 0.46
N ASP A 80 -20.57 -9.15 0.91
CA ASP A 80 -21.28 -8.19 0.04
C ASP A 80 -20.33 -7.31 -0.79
N GLU A 81 -19.01 -7.45 -0.59
CA GLU A 81 -17.96 -6.67 -1.25
C GLU A 81 -18.08 -5.15 -1.02
N ASP A 82 -18.76 -4.74 0.04
CA ASP A 82 -18.98 -3.33 0.37
C ASP A 82 -18.13 -2.84 1.53
N ASP A 83 -17.37 -3.73 2.17
CA ASP A 83 -16.47 -3.37 3.27
C ASP A 83 -15.24 -4.29 3.29
N ILE A 84 -14.27 -3.92 4.10
CA ILE A 84 -13.01 -4.65 4.25
C ILE A 84 -13.12 -5.64 5.41
N ASP A 85 -12.70 -6.88 5.17
CA ASP A 85 -12.63 -7.92 6.18
C ASP A 85 -11.26 -7.87 6.89
N SER A 86 -11.18 -7.13 7.98
CA SER A 86 -9.94 -6.96 8.74
C SER A 86 -9.42 -8.25 9.36
N VAL A 87 -10.32 -9.16 9.73
CA VAL A 87 -9.93 -10.47 10.30
C VAL A 87 -9.21 -11.30 9.25
N ALA A 88 -9.72 -11.32 8.01
CA ALA A 88 -9.10 -12.04 6.92
C ALA A 88 -7.69 -11.49 6.61
N ILE A 89 -7.53 -10.17 6.63
CA ILE A 89 -6.21 -9.52 6.43
C ILE A 89 -5.25 -9.90 7.54
N LEU A 90 -5.70 -9.85 8.79
CA LEU A 90 -4.88 -10.21 9.95
C LEU A 90 -4.36 -11.64 9.86
N GLN A 91 -5.21 -12.57 9.46
CA GLN A 91 -4.84 -13.97 9.30
C GLN A 91 -3.82 -14.19 8.18
N ALA A 92 -3.97 -13.42 7.08
CA ALA A 92 -3.10 -13.57 5.91
C ALA A 92 -1.73 -12.91 6.09
N LEU A 93 -1.70 -11.69 6.58
CA LEU A 93 -0.48 -10.86 6.60
C LEU A 93 0.28 -10.91 7.91
N HIS A 94 -0.27 -11.48 8.96
CA HIS A 94 0.32 -11.53 10.31
C HIS A 94 0.75 -10.14 10.80
N VAL A 95 0.03 -9.09 10.38
CA VAL A 95 0.28 -7.73 10.82
C VAL A 95 -0.20 -7.56 12.27
N LYS A 96 0.31 -6.53 12.94
CA LYS A 96 -0.10 -6.25 14.31
C LYS A 96 -1.58 -5.87 14.36
N PRO A 97 -2.37 -6.46 15.28
CA PRO A 97 -3.79 -6.12 15.40
C PRO A 97 -4.04 -4.63 15.60
N ASP A 98 -3.16 -3.96 16.34
CA ASP A 98 -3.25 -2.51 16.60
C ASP A 98 -3.18 -1.69 15.30
N LEU A 99 -2.35 -2.10 14.35
CA LEU A 99 -2.25 -1.44 13.07
C LEU A 99 -3.55 -1.56 12.27
N LEU A 100 -4.12 -2.77 12.21
CA LEU A 100 -5.38 -2.99 11.52
C LEU A 100 -6.53 -2.21 12.16
N GLN A 101 -6.58 -2.17 13.50
CA GLN A 101 -7.57 -1.38 14.20
C GLN A 101 -7.42 0.11 13.88
N PHE A 102 -6.21 0.64 13.96
CA PHE A 102 -5.93 2.04 13.66
C PHE A 102 -6.31 2.38 12.22
N CYS A 103 -5.88 1.60 11.24
CA CYS A 103 -6.21 1.84 9.84
C CYS A 103 -7.70 1.65 9.56
N GLY A 104 -8.34 0.67 10.20
CA GLY A 104 -9.78 0.45 10.07
C GLY A 104 -10.59 1.63 10.57
N GLU A 105 -10.22 2.22 11.71
CA GLU A 105 -10.88 3.39 12.25
C GLU A 105 -10.68 4.62 11.34
N LEU A 106 -9.48 4.77 10.79
CA LEU A 106 -9.15 5.89 9.91
C LEU A 106 -9.97 5.89 8.63
N VAL A 107 -10.28 4.72 8.07
CA VAL A 107 -11.01 4.58 6.81
C VAL A 107 -12.49 4.26 6.98
N ALA A 108 -12.97 4.10 8.22
CA ALA A 108 -14.32 3.64 8.51
C ALA A 108 -15.42 4.50 7.88
N SER A 109 -15.18 5.81 7.74
CA SER A 109 -16.15 6.75 7.17
C SER A 109 -16.14 6.82 5.65
N GLU A 110 -15.19 6.15 4.98
CA GLU A 110 -15.12 6.17 3.52
C GLU A 110 -16.19 5.23 2.93
N PRO A 111 -17.19 5.75 2.20
CA PRO A 111 -18.28 4.92 1.67
C PRO A 111 -17.93 4.17 0.39
N GLU A 112 -16.91 4.63 -0.36
CA GLU A 112 -16.57 4.05 -1.65
C GLU A 112 -15.49 2.97 -1.48
N ILE A 113 -15.79 1.74 -1.87
CA ILE A 113 -14.95 0.57 -1.57
C ILE A 113 -13.58 0.60 -2.24
N CYS A 114 -13.49 1.09 -3.49
CA CYS A 114 -12.19 1.23 -4.16
C CYS A 114 -11.27 2.17 -3.39
N ARG A 115 -11.80 3.34 -3.00
CA ARG A 115 -11.06 4.32 -2.22
C ARG A 115 -10.74 3.80 -0.83
N LYS A 116 -11.65 3.04 -0.21
CA LYS A 116 -11.43 2.45 1.10
C LYS A 116 -10.27 1.46 1.09
N ALA A 117 -10.18 0.61 0.06
CA ALA A 117 -9.05 -0.31 -0.12
C ALA A 117 -7.75 0.47 -0.30
N TYR A 118 -7.76 1.51 -1.11
CA TYR A 118 -6.61 2.39 -1.33
C TYR A 118 -6.13 3.03 -0.02
N LEU A 119 -7.03 3.62 0.75
CA LEU A 119 -6.68 4.28 2.01
C LEU A 119 -6.15 3.27 3.04
N THR A 120 -6.65 2.04 3.03
CA THR A 120 -6.16 0.98 3.91
C THR A 120 -4.71 0.62 3.59
N VAL A 121 -4.38 0.42 2.31
CA VAL A 121 -3.01 0.13 1.88
C VAL A 121 -2.09 1.31 2.21
N LYS A 122 -2.50 2.52 1.89
CA LYS A 122 -1.72 3.71 2.18
C LYS A 122 -1.44 3.88 3.66
N CYS A 123 -2.44 3.63 4.51
CA CYS A 123 -2.27 3.66 5.96
C CYS A 123 -1.19 2.67 6.42
N ALA A 124 -1.22 1.45 5.91
CA ALA A 124 -0.25 0.41 6.25
C ALA A 124 1.17 0.79 5.80
N VAL A 125 1.29 1.35 4.58
CA VAL A 125 2.58 1.82 4.06
C VAL A 125 3.12 2.96 4.91
N ASP A 126 2.29 3.94 5.23
CA ASP A 126 2.68 5.10 6.04
C ASP A 126 3.14 4.66 7.44
N ASP A 127 2.49 3.66 8.04
CA ASP A 127 2.91 3.10 9.33
C ASP A 127 4.28 2.45 9.25
N GLN A 128 4.54 1.66 8.21
CA GLN A 128 5.85 1.04 8.00
C GLN A 128 6.95 2.09 7.85
N LEU A 129 6.69 3.14 7.10
CA LEU A 129 7.66 4.24 6.91
C LEU A 129 7.90 5.00 8.22
N SER A 130 6.86 5.23 9.02
CA SER A 130 6.97 5.88 10.32
C SER A 130 7.77 5.05 11.31
N SER A 131 7.60 3.72 11.32
CA SER A 131 8.33 2.82 12.21
C SER A 131 9.83 2.81 11.92
N MET A 132 10.24 3.09 10.69
CA MET A 132 11.65 3.18 10.29
C MET A 132 12.34 4.45 10.80
N ARG A 133 11.56 5.48 11.17
CA ARG A 133 12.08 6.73 11.71
C ARG A 133 12.34 6.68 13.22
N ARG A 134 11.87 5.65 13.88
CA ARG A 134 12.04 5.44 15.32
C ARG A 134 13.35 4.67 15.58
#